data_98056f2860d05193f349146441cd7fa7
#
_entry.id   98056f2860d05193f349146441cd7fa7
#
_cell.length_a   1.000
_cell.length_b   1.000
_cell.length_c   1.000
_cell.angle_alpha   90.00
_cell.angle_beta   90.00
_cell.angle_gamma   90.00
#
_symmetry.space_group_name_H-M   'P 1'
#
loop_
_entity.id
_entity.type
_entity.pdbx_description
1 polymer ?
#
loop_
_entity_poly.entity_id
_entity_poly.type
_entity_poly.pdbx_seq_one_letter_code
_entity_poly.pdbx_strand_id
1 'polypeptide(L)'
;VYKGILGPNDTAVAVKVLYLHQQGALKSFVAECEAMRNIRHRNLVKILTTCSSLDFQGNDFKALIYEYMPNGSLESWLHPISEAGDVDGDLRILSLLQRLNIAIDVASALDYLHHHCQDPIVHCDLKPSNILLDNDLIAHVGDFGLARFVPEATTRCNLNQSSSVGLKGTV
;
A
#
# COMPACT_ATOMS: atom_id res chain seq x y z
N VAL A 1 8.93 8.12 -0.89
CA VAL A 1 8.82 7.27 -2.07
C VAL A 1 9.32 8.06 -3.26
N TYR A 2 10.11 7.43 -4.12
CA TYR A 2 10.75 8.05 -5.29
C TYR A 2 10.33 7.29 -6.55
N LYS A 3 10.16 8.02 -7.66
CA LYS A 3 10.07 7.39 -8.98
C LYS A 3 11.47 7.00 -9.44
N GLY A 4 11.62 5.76 -9.89
CA GLY A 4 12.87 5.22 -10.46
C GLY A 4 12.63 4.58 -11.80
N ILE A 5 13.73 4.21 -12.46
CA ILE A 5 13.73 3.43 -13.70
C ILE A 5 14.54 2.17 -13.45
N LEU A 6 14.00 1.03 -13.79
CA LEU A 6 14.63 -0.27 -13.55
C LEU A 6 14.82 -1.05 -14.85
N GLY A 7 16.03 -1.59 -15.00
CA GLY A 7 16.37 -2.53 -16.07
C GLY A 7 16.55 -1.91 -17.46
N PRO A 8 16.85 -2.76 -18.44
CA PRO A 8 17.18 -2.32 -19.80
C PRO A 8 15.97 -1.82 -20.61
N ASN A 9 14.74 -2.07 -20.11
CA ASN A 9 13.49 -1.68 -20.78
C ASN A 9 12.91 -0.38 -20.21
N ASP A 10 13.67 0.39 -19.45
CA ASP A 10 13.25 1.66 -18.84
C ASP A 10 11.92 1.56 -18.05
N THR A 11 11.73 0.45 -17.33
CA THR A 11 10.50 0.22 -16.56
C THR A 11 10.41 1.20 -15.39
N ALA A 12 9.37 2.03 -15.39
CA ALA A 12 9.09 2.94 -14.29
C ALA A 12 8.69 2.15 -13.02
N VAL A 13 9.30 2.51 -11.90
CA VAL A 13 9.07 1.87 -10.60
C VAL A 13 8.89 2.91 -9.50
N ALA A 14 8.22 2.52 -8.42
CA ALA A 14 8.16 3.30 -7.18
C ALA A 14 9.13 2.68 -6.16
N VAL A 15 10.04 3.49 -5.62
CA VAL A 15 11.07 3.07 -4.66
C VAL A 15 10.75 3.66 -3.30
N LYS A 16 10.31 2.84 -2.35
CA LYS A 16 10.07 3.21 -0.96
C LYS A 16 11.34 2.96 -0.16
N VAL A 17 12.10 4.02 0.12
CA VAL A 17 13.30 3.96 0.97
C VAL A 17 12.88 3.99 2.42
N LEU A 18 13.46 3.10 3.23
CA LEU A 18 13.20 3.04 4.67
C LEU A 18 14.31 3.75 5.44
N TYR A 19 13.92 4.68 6.28
CA TYR A 19 14.81 5.37 7.21
C TYR A 19 14.96 4.54 8.48
N LEU A 20 15.99 3.69 8.54
CA LEU A 20 16.19 2.70 9.61
C LEU A 20 16.44 3.32 10.98
N HIS A 21 16.79 4.62 11.05
CA HIS A 21 16.90 5.37 12.30
C HIS A 21 15.54 5.64 12.97
N GLN A 22 14.43 5.52 12.23
CA GLN A 22 13.09 5.67 12.79
C GLN A 22 12.69 4.41 13.55
N GLN A 23 12.20 4.60 14.79
CA GLN A 23 11.72 3.50 15.63
C GLN A 23 10.58 2.75 14.92
N GLY A 24 10.74 1.44 14.74
CA GLY A 24 9.76 0.59 14.08
C GLY A 24 9.94 0.41 12.55
N ALA A 25 10.81 1.16 11.88
CA ALA A 25 11.02 1.07 10.44
C ALA A 25 11.36 -0.37 9.97
N LEU A 26 12.23 -1.07 10.70
CA LEU A 26 12.59 -2.45 10.37
C LEU A 26 11.40 -3.41 10.55
N LYS A 27 10.57 -3.21 11.58
CA LYS A 27 9.35 -4.01 11.79
C LYS A 27 8.34 -3.80 10.67
N SER A 28 8.15 -2.54 10.25
CA SER A 28 7.29 -2.18 9.12
C SER A 28 7.79 -2.83 7.82
N PHE A 29 9.10 -2.79 7.56
CA PHE A 29 9.71 -3.43 6.40
C PHE A 29 9.46 -4.95 6.38
N VAL A 30 9.70 -5.63 7.50
CA VAL A 30 9.48 -7.08 7.61
C VAL A 30 8.01 -7.41 7.42
N ALA A 31 7.10 -6.68 8.10
CA ALA A 31 5.66 -6.87 7.97
C ALA A 31 5.19 -6.70 6.52
N GLU A 32 5.69 -5.68 5.82
CA GLU A 32 5.35 -5.41 4.42
C GLU A 32 5.91 -6.50 3.48
N CYS A 33 7.14 -6.96 3.71
CA CYS A 33 7.72 -8.08 2.96
C CYS A 33 6.95 -9.38 3.18
N GLU A 34 6.57 -9.70 4.42
CA GLU A 34 5.82 -10.90 4.77
C GLU A 34 4.40 -10.86 4.18
N ALA A 35 3.68 -9.74 4.36
CA ALA A 35 2.36 -9.55 3.81
C ALA A 35 2.36 -9.75 2.29
N MET A 36 3.34 -9.18 1.58
CA MET A 36 3.36 -9.16 0.11
C MET A 36 4.06 -10.39 -0.52
N ARG A 37 4.69 -11.26 0.27
CA ARG A 37 5.42 -12.42 -0.24
C ARG A 37 4.54 -13.42 -0.98
N ASN A 38 3.36 -13.69 -0.43
CA ASN A 38 2.44 -14.73 -0.92
C ASN A 38 1.12 -14.17 -1.46
N ILE A 39 0.93 -12.84 -1.42
CA ILE A 39 -0.30 -12.19 -1.85
C ILE A 39 -0.17 -11.81 -3.33
N ARG A 40 -1.19 -12.17 -4.11
CA ARG A 40 -1.32 -11.79 -5.52
C ARG A 40 -2.78 -11.51 -5.82
N HIS A 41 -3.10 -10.25 -6.02
CA HIS A 41 -4.44 -9.84 -6.41
C HIS A 41 -4.35 -8.61 -7.34
N ARG A 42 -5.26 -8.52 -8.30
CA ARG A 42 -5.26 -7.45 -9.31
C ARG A 42 -5.38 -6.03 -8.72
N ASN A 43 -6.07 -5.92 -7.58
CA ASN A 43 -6.30 -4.64 -6.89
C ASN A 43 -5.35 -4.44 -5.68
N LEU A 44 -4.19 -5.08 -5.69
CA LEU A 44 -3.10 -4.85 -4.74
C LEU A 44 -1.86 -4.37 -5.48
N VAL A 45 -1.17 -3.37 -4.92
CA VAL A 45 0.10 -2.88 -5.47
C VAL A 45 1.14 -4.00 -5.41
N LYS A 46 1.77 -4.30 -6.54
CA LYS A 46 2.72 -5.40 -6.65
C LYS A 46 4.12 -4.96 -6.20
N ILE A 47 4.73 -5.71 -5.29
CA ILE A 47 6.16 -5.65 -5.04
C ILE A 47 6.90 -6.36 -6.18
N LEU A 48 7.84 -5.67 -6.81
CA LEU A 48 8.71 -6.22 -7.84
C LEU A 48 9.94 -6.88 -7.23
N THR A 49 10.60 -6.17 -6.30
CA THR A 49 11.79 -6.67 -5.59
C THR A 49 12.05 -5.86 -4.33
N THR A 50 13.02 -6.32 -3.54
CA THR A 50 13.51 -5.61 -2.36
C THR A 50 15.02 -5.38 -2.48
N CYS A 51 15.50 -4.27 -1.94
CA CYS A 51 16.92 -3.96 -1.87
C CYS A 51 17.35 -3.90 -0.40
N SER A 52 18.42 -4.61 -0.09
CA SER A 52 19.10 -4.52 1.21
C SER A 52 20.60 -4.42 0.94
N SER A 53 21.19 -3.29 1.31
CA SER A 53 22.59 -2.95 1.01
C SER A 53 23.12 -2.01 2.07
N LEU A 54 24.36 -1.58 1.91
CA LEU A 54 24.93 -0.44 2.63
C LEU A 54 24.91 0.79 1.73
N ASP A 55 24.66 1.95 2.33
CA ASP A 55 24.81 3.22 1.63
C ASP A 55 26.29 3.59 1.46
N PHE A 56 26.56 4.72 0.80
CA PHE A 56 27.94 5.22 0.58
C PHE A 56 28.65 5.63 1.87
N GLN A 57 27.93 5.73 3.00
CA GLN A 57 28.49 6.03 4.33
C GLN A 57 28.67 4.76 5.18
N GLY A 58 28.30 3.59 4.66
CA GLY A 58 28.35 2.31 5.36
C GLY A 58 27.16 2.04 6.27
N ASN A 59 26.08 2.83 6.20
CA ASN A 59 24.85 2.56 6.95
C ASN A 59 23.96 1.57 6.22
N ASP A 60 23.17 0.82 6.97
CA ASP A 60 22.16 -0.09 6.42
C ASP A 60 21.14 0.68 5.56
N PHE A 61 20.99 0.24 4.31
CA PHE A 61 20.01 0.74 3.35
C PHE A 61 19.01 -0.34 3.00
N LYS A 62 17.73 -0.05 3.12
CA LYS A 62 16.63 -0.93 2.73
C LYS A 62 15.62 -0.17 1.91
N ALA A 63 15.16 -0.79 0.83
CA ALA A 63 14.12 -0.24 -0.02
C ALA A 63 13.19 -1.34 -0.53
N LEU A 64 11.93 -0.98 -0.73
CA LEU A 64 10.92 -1.79 -1.41
C LEU A 64 10.68 -1.18 -2.80
N ILE A 65 10.69 -2.00 -3.81
CA ILE A 65 10.48 -1.59 -5.20
C ILE A 65 9.14 -2.14 -5.67
N TYR A 66 8.25 -1.23 -6.04
CA TYR A 66 6.89 -1.52 -6.49
C TYR A 66 6.68 -1.17 -7.95
N GLU A 67 5.65 -1.72 -8.56
CA GLU A 67 5.12 -1.19 -9.80
C GLU A 67 4.71 0.28 -9.62
N TYR A 68 4.93 1.08 -10.66
CA TYR A 68 4.64 2.51 -10.62
C TYR A 68 3.18 2.78 -10.98
N MET A 69 2.49 3.55 -10.14
CA MET A 69 1.10 3.97 -10.34
C MET A 69 1.07 5.40 -10.86
N PRO A 70 0.88 5.61 -12.17
CA PRO A 70 1.08 6.93 -12.80
C PRO A 70 0.06 7.98 -12.39
N ASN A 71 -1.15 7.56 -12.01
CA ASN A 71 -2.19 8.46 -11.56
C ASN A 71 -2.13 8.80 -10.06
N GLY A 72 -1.09 8.31 -9.35
CA GLY A 72 -0.85 8.63 -7.94
C GLY A 72 -1.89 8.06 -7.00
N SER A 73 -2.13 8.73 -5.88
CA SER A 73 -3.06 8.26 -4.85
C SER A 73 -4.47 8.85 -5.04
N LEU A 74 -5.48 8.12 -4.56
CA LEU A 74 -6.87 8.60 -4.52
C LEU A 74 -7.00 9.91 -3.71
N GLU A 75 -6.13 10.10 -2.70
CA GLU A 75 -6.07 11.35 -1.92
C GLU A 75 -5.90 12.58 -2.80
N SER A 76 -4.97 12.52 -3.76
CA SER A 76 -4.69 13.65 -4.68
C SER A 76 -5.85 13.95 -5.64
N TRP A 77 -6.74 12.98 -5.89
CA TRP A 77 -7.94 13.16 -6.70
C TRP A 77 -9.14 13.66 -5.91
N LEU A 78 -9.20 13.34 -4.61
CA LEU A 78 -10.26 13.81 -3.72
C LEU A 78 -9.99 15.23 -3.22
N HIS A 79 -8.71 15.57 -3.05
CA HIS A 79 -8.23 16.85 -2.51
C HIS A 79 -7.16 17.45 -3.43
N PRO A 80 -7.54 17.87 -4.65
CA PRO A 80 -6.59 18.51 -5.57
C PRO A 80 -6.06 19.80 -4.94
N ILE A 81 -4.73 19.90 -4.88
CA ILE A 81 -4.06 21.13 -4.42
C ILE A 81 -4.14 22.11 -5.58
N SER A 82 -4.95 23.17 -5.45
CA SER A 82 -4.93 24.30 -6.37
C SER A 82 -3.68 25.12 -6.06
N GLU A 83 -2.61 24.95 -6.83
CA GLU A 83 -1.53 25.93 -6.83
C GLU A 83 -2.08 27.22 -7.44
N ALA A 84 -2.02 28.30 -6.66
CA ALA A 84 -2.54 29.61 -7.06
C ALA A 84 -1.71 30.13 -8.27
N GLY A 85 -2.22 29.93 -9.47
CA GLY A 85 -1.60 30.42 -10.70
C GLY A 85 -1.91 29.65 -11.99
N ASP A 86 -2.30 28.39 -11.91
CA ASP A 86 -2.68 27.63 -13.11
C ASP A 86 -4.15 27.85 -13.46
N VAL A 87 -4.38 28.79 -14.40
CA VAL A 87 -5.71 29.14 -14.93
C VAL A 87 -6.26 28.07 -15.88
N ASP A 88 -5.45 27.02 -16.18
CA ASP A 88 -5.79 25.96 -17.15
C ASP A 88 -5.41 24.55 -16.64
N GLY A 89 -5.28 24.40 -15.32
CA GLY A 89 -5.06 23.10 -14.70
C GLY A 89 -6.29 22.22 -14.88
N ASP A 90 -6.15 21.17 -15.68
CA ASP A 90 -7.14 20.10 -15.87
C ASP A 90 -7.56 19.58 -14.49
N LEU A 91 -8.66 20.08 -13.95
CA LEU A 91 -9.20 19.68 -12.65
C LEU A 91 -9.47 18.18 -12.71
N ARG A 92 -8.60 17.38 -12.09
CA ARG A 92 -8.74 15.93 -11.98
C ARG A 92 -9.97 15.59 -11.15
N ILE A 93 -11.12 15.51 -11.81
CA ILE A 93 -12.42 15.24 -11.16
C ILE A 93 -12.82 13.80 -11.51
N LEU A 94 -12.95 12.96 -10.50
CA LEU A 94 -13.50 11.61 -10.66
C LEU A 94 -15.03 11.70 -10.81
N SER A 95 -15.55 11.13 -11.89
CA SER A 95 -16.99 10.94 -12.08
C SER A 95 -17.56 9.96 -11.02
N LEU A 96 -18.86 9.97 -10.83
CA LEU A 96 -19.53 9.05 -9.91
C LEU A 96 -19.23 7.59 -10.26
N LEU A 97 -19.22 7.23 -11.54
CA LEU A 97 -18.92 5.88 -11.98
C LEU A 97 -17.47 5.46 -11.67
N GLN A 98 -16.51 6.35 -11.88
CA GLN A 98 -15.11 6.10 -11.51
C GLN A 98 -14.96 5.91 -10.00
N ARG A 99 -15.60 6.74 -9.19
CA ARG A 99 -15.61 6.58 -7.71
C ARG A 99 -16.19 5.24 -7.28
N LEU A 100 -17.28 4.81 -7.93
CA LEU A 100 -17.90 3.50 -7.66
C LEU A 100 -16.97 2.35 -8.04
N ASN A 101 -16.33 2.42 -9.21
CA ASN A 101 -15.38 1.38 -9.65
C ASN A 101 -14.18 1.30 -8.68
N ILE A 102 -13.62 2.42 -8.27
CA ILE A 102 -12.55 2.47 -7.27
C ILE A 102 -12.99 1.81 -5.95
N ALA A 103 -14.22 2.08 -5.49
CA ALA A 103 -14.76 1.46 -4.28
C ALA A 103 -14.91 -0.06 -4.42
N ILE A 104 -15.35 -0.55 -5.59
CA ILE A 104 -15.45 -1.98 -5.91
C ILE A 104 -14.07 -2.63 -5.92
N ASP A 105 -13.07 -1.99 -6.53
CA ASP A 105 -11.70 -2.49 -6.59
C ASP A 105 -11.10 -2.64 -5.18
N VAL A 106 -11.28 -1.62 -4.33
CA VAL A 106 -10.82 -1.64 -2.93
C VAL A 106 -11.54 -2.73 -2.15
N ALA A 107 -12.87 -2.86 -2.30
CA ALA A 107 -13.65 -3.90 -1.64
C ALA A 107 -13.18 -5.30 -2.07
N SER A 108 -12.89 -5.50 -3.36
CA SER A 108 -12.36 -6.76 -3.91
C SER A 108 -10.97 -7.10 -3.31
N ALA A 109 -10.10 -6.10 -3.15
CA ALA A 109 -8.80 -6.28 -2.48
C ALA A 109 -8.96 -6.72 -1.03
N LEU A 110 -9.86 -6.06 -0.28
CA LEU A 110 -10.11 -6.39 1.13
C LEU A 110 -10.76 -7.76 1.30
N ASP A 111 -11.72 -8.12 0.43
CA ASP A 111 -12.32 -9.46 0.44
C ASP A 111 -11.26 -10.54 0.25
N TYR A 112 -10.35 -10.34 -0.71
CA TYR A 112 -9.22 -11.24 -0.93
C TYR A 112 -8.32 -11.37 0.31
N LEU A 113 -7.95 -10.25 0.93
CA LEU A 113 -7.07 -10.25 2.11
C LEU A 113 -7.73 -10.94 3.30
N HIS A 114 -9.04 -10.76 3.49
CA HIS A 114 -9.76 -11.25 4.65
C HIS A 114 -10.17 -12.73 4.52
N HIS A 115 -10.45 -13.19 3.29
CA HIS A 115 -11.12 -14.49 3.09
C HIS A 115 -10.38 -15.45 2.16
N HIS A 116 -9.44 -14.96 1.32
CA HIS A 116 -8.80 -15.79 0.30
C HIS A 116 -7.29 -15.99 0.55
N CYS A 117 -6.72 -15.38 1.58
CA CYS A 117 -5.36 -15.66 2.05
C CYS A 117 -5.36 -16.86 3.00
N GLN A 118 -4.24 -17.61 3.05
CA GLN A 118 -4.08 -18.74 3.98
C GLN A 118 -4.27 -18.28 5.44
N ASP A 119 -3.61 -17.18 5.80
CA ASP A 119 -3.88 -16.45 7.04
C ASP A 119 -4.57 -15.14 6.69
N PRO A 120 -5.75 -14.83 7.23
CA PRO A 120 -6.42 -13.57 7.00
C PRO A 120 -5.53 -12.38 7.35
N ILE A 121 -5.53 -11.36 6.51
CA ILE A 121 -4.69 -10.17 6.66
C ILE A 121 -5.57 -8.94 6.83
N VAL A 122 -5.37 -8.22 7.93
CA VAL A 122 -6.02 -6.93 8.17
C VAL A 122 -5.01 -5.82 7.84
N HIS A 123 -5.39 -4.91 6.95
CA HIS A 123 -4.50 -3.84 6.46
C HIS A 123 -4.10 -2.84 7.54
N CYS A 124 -4.99 -2.49 8.45
CA CYS A 124 -4.81 -1.58 9.59
C CYS A 124 -4.48 -0.10 9.27
N ASP A 125 -4.31 0.28 8.00
CA ASP A 125 -4.05 1.67 7.58
C ASP A 125 -4.71 2.01 6.24
N LEU A 126 -5.96 1.56 6.04
CA LEU A 126 -6.70 1.87 4.83
C LEU A 126 -7.15 3.32 4.83
N LYS A 127 -6.65 4.08 3.85
CA LYS A 127 -6.94 5.51 3.66
C LYS A 127 -6.72 5.92 2.19
N PRO A 128 -7.27 7.03 1.70
CA PRO A 128 -7.15 7.43 0.30
C PRO A 128 -5.69 7.58 -0.19
N SER A 129 -4.75 7.96 0.69
CA SER A 129 -3.33 8.06 0.33
C SER A 129 -2.66 6.71 0.09
N ASN A 130 -3.25 5.59 0.57
CA ASN A 130 -2.77 4.23 0.38
C ASN A 130 -3.54 3.47 -0.72
N ILE A 131 -4.46 4.14 -1.42
CA ILE A 131 -5.15 3.64 -2.61
C ILE A 131 -4.52 4.34 -3.81
N LEU A 132 -3.83 3.58 -4.67
CA LEU A 132 -3.11 4.09 -5.82
C LEU A 132 -3.86 3.75 -7.11
N LEU A 133 -3.77 4.64 -8.11
CA LEU A 133 -4.49 4.51 -9.38
C LEU A 133 -3.50 4.27 -10.52
N ASP A 134 -3.74 3.23 -11.31
CA ASP A 134 -2.97 2.92 -12.52
C ASP A 134 -3.41 3.79 -13.71
N ASN A 135 -2.89 3.50 -14.91
CA ASN A 135 -3.21 4.25 -16.14
C ASN A 135 -4.71 4.27 -16.47
N ASP A 136 -5.43 3.22 -16.13
CA ASP A 136 -6.85 3.02 -16.44
C ASP A 136 -7.76 3.45 -15.28
N LEU A 137 -7.20 4.11 -14.25
CA LEU A 137 -7.88 4.49 -13.01
C LEU A 137 -8.41 3.30 -12.20
N ILE A 138 -7.83 2.10 -12.40
CA ILE A 138 -8.09 0.94 -11.56
C ILE A 138 -7.37 1.15 -10.22
N ALA A 139 -8.07 0.86 -9.13
CA ALA A 139 -7.52 1.08 -7.81
C ALA A 139 -6.71 -0.14 -7.30
N HIS A 140 -5.57 0.17 -6.70
CA HIS A 140 -4.68 -0.79 -6.07
C HIS A 140 -4.38 -0.36 -4.63
N VAL A 141 -4.67 -1.24 -3.66
CA VAL A 141 -4.35 -1.00 -2.25
C VAL A 141 -2.86 -1.28 -2.01
N GLY A 142 -2.17 -0.36 -1.36
CA GLY A 142 -0.74 -0.43 -1.04
C GLY A 142 -0.45 -0.04 0.41
N ASP A 143 0.82 -0.02 0.78
CA ASP A 143 1.35 0.31 2.11
C ASP A 143 0.89 -0.65 3.22
N PHE A 144 1.43 -1.85 3.21
CA PHE A 144 1.16 -2.91 4.21
C PHE A 144 2.05 -2.81 5.46
N GLY A 145 2.69 -1.68 5.71
CA GLY A 145 3.60 -1.50 6.84
C GLY A 145 2.98 -1.67 8.23
N LEU A 146 1.65 -1.57 8.34
CA LEU A 146 0.89 -1.81 9.58
C LEU A 146 0.01 -3.06 9.50
N ALA A 147 0.09 -3.83 8.41
CA ALA A 147 -0.73 -5.02 8.22
C ALA A 147 -0.50 -6.08 9.31
N ARG A 148 -1.55 -6.84 9.61
CA ARG A 148 -1.52 -7.89 10.63
C ARG A 148 -2.11 -9.18 10.10
N PHE A 149 -1.41 -10.27 10.34
CA PHE A 149 -1.93 -11.62 10.15
C PHE A 149 -2.81 -12.01 11.33
N VAL A 150 -3.97 -12.60 11.06
CA VAL A 150 -4.89 -13.13 12.07
C VAL A 150 -4.82 -14.65 12.00
N PRO A 151 -4.11 -15.34 12.93
CA PRO A 151 -4.01 -16.80 12.91
C PRO A 151 -5.39 -17.44 13.05
N GLU A 152 -5.64 -18.52 12.31
CA GLU A 152 -6.93 -19.25 12.30
C GLU A 152 -7.37 -19.77 13.70
N ALA A 153 -6.41 -20.01 14.60
CA ALA A 153 -6.66 -20.44 15.97
C ALA A 153 -7.42 -19.42 16.82
N THR A 154 -7.44 -18.14 16.44
CA THR A 154 -8.14 -17.08 17.19
C THR A 154 -9.63 -17.05 16.87
N THR A 155 -10.06 -17.63 15.76
CA THR A 155 -11.47 -17.65 15.34
C THR A 155 -12.27 -18.76 16.02
N ARG A 156 -11.61 -19.80 16.55
CA ARG A 156 -12.30 -20.96 17.20
C ARG A 156 -12.26 -21.04 18.71
N CYS A 157 -11.45 -20.21 19.38
CA CYS A 157 -11.35 -20.20 20.85
C CYS A 157 -11.52 -18.78 21.34
N ASN A 158 -12.68 -18.43 21.86
CA ASN A 158 -12.91 -17.44 22.89
C ASN A 158 -14.20 -16.65 22.70
N LEU A 159 -15.32 -17.34 22.98
CA LEU A 159 -16.50 -16.65 23.49
C LEU A 159 -16.32 -16.20 24.97
N ASN A 160 -15.18 -16.49 25.62
CA ASN A 160 -15.01 -16.26 27.05
C ASN A 160 -13.72 -15.59 27.52
N GLN A 161 -12.90 -15.01 26.61
CA GLN A 161 -11.79 -14.14 27.06
C GLN A 161 -11.72 -12.91 26.16
N SER A 162 -12.13 -11.78 26.69
CA SER A 162 -11.95 -10.45 26.11
C SER A 162 -10.46 -10.04 26.15
N SER A 163 -9.63 -10.64 25.31
CA SER A 163 -8.37 -10.06 24.94
C SER A 163 -8.67 -9.03 23.84
N SER A 164 -8.73 -7.77 24.21
CA SER A 164 -8.81 -6.65 23.30
C SER A 164 -7.58 -6.68 22.39
N VAL A 165 -7.71 -7.30 21.22
CA VAL A 165 -6.78 -7.07 20.10
C VAL A 165 -7.05 -5.63 19.68
N GLY A 166 -6.28 -4.69 20.24
CA GLY A 166 -6.41 -3.28 19.92
C GLY A 166 -6.05 -3.08 18.44
N LEU A 167 -7.07 -2.95 17.61
CA LEU A 167 -6.91 -2.43 16.25
C LEU A 167 -6.47 -0.97 16.40
N LYS A 168 -5.20 -0.70 16.12
CA LYS A 168 -4.69 0.66 16.02
C LYS A 168 -4.76 1.05 14.54
N GLY A 169 -5.62 1.99 14.21
CA GLY A 169 -5.63 2.67 12.93
C GLY A 169 -5.04 4.08 13.08
N THR A 170 -4.75 4.73 11.96
CA THR A 170 -4.40 6.15 11.91
C THR A 170 -5.67 6.98 12.12
N VAL A 171 -5.63 7.95 13.03
CA VAL A 171 -6.69 8.96 13.23
C VAL A 171 -6.40 10.13 12.32
#